data_219872380e327956570f1ace711d615c
#
_entry.id   219872380e327956570f1ace711d615c
#
_cell.length_a   1.000
_cell.length_b   1.000
_cell.length_c   1.000
_cell.angle_alpha   90.00
_cell.angle_beta   90.00
_cell.angle_gamma   90.00
#
_symmetry.space_group_name_H-M   'P 1'
#
loop_
_entity.id
_entity.type
_entity.pdbx_description
1 polymer ?
#
loop_
_entity_poly.entity_id
_entity_poly.type
_entity_poly.pdbx_seq_one_letter_code
_entity_poly.pdbx_strand_id
1 'polypeptide(L)'
;MSSEDKFKWIRGAKIYQVFLDRFAGHKETFTEDELRKGFLYGNMKALIEKLDYIKNLNFNMVWLTPFYVNQPDGYHGYHAENYNHVDPRFAYGENIIDNNKGDVFDPNDINVETGADLVLKELIEECHKRNLKIMMDFVPNHVYMTHPFFKDAEKNENSKYRDWFYFKKEEEEKEEVHKEKKKGKKGKKKDEELLSKKKTRDEVTHLAFLGFSDLPKLNLTNKDVQTHLINSTEKFLKYGIDAVRIDHCIGPDFQSLKNIINKIHESFPNVPFIGEILPFGISDNSETILGITEQDLKKLDKVNLDSIKYLDEVINKYVGCLDGALDFSFQYYVDMFVKGEIDEKKCNEEIIEHFKRFDKNFILLKNIDSHDSDRIMFRCKNNYLLFQKAMNLLYKNWEERNDPIVVYYGTEDFMNQEKTIYGEPYGDFRCRQPMYFTNCWINQLFKNN
;
A
#
# COMPACT_ATOMS: atom_id res chain seq x y z
N MET A 1 -27.28 -21.86 9.45
CA MET A 1 -26.79 -21.00 10.53
C MET A 1 -25.95 -19.92 9.87
N SER A 2 -26.33 -18.64 9.94
CA SER A 2 -25.48 -17.54 9.47
C SER A 2 -24.19 -17.58 10.30
N SER A 3 -23.04 -17.77 9.65
CA SER A 3 -21.76 -17.62 10.34
C SER A 3 -21.72 -16.20 10.91
N GLU A 4 -21.56 -16.10 12.22
CA GLU A 4 -21.37 -14.81 12.88
C GLU A 4 -20.18 -14.10 12.22
N ASP A 5 -20.32 -12.80 11.92
CA ASP A 5 -19.25 -12.03 11.28
C ASP A 5 -18.01 -12.01 12.20
N LYS A 6 -17.03 -12.80 11.86
CA LYS A 6 -15.77 -12.99 12.58
C LYS A 6 -15.05 -11.67 12.84
N PHE A 7 -15.20 -10.71 11.93
CA PHE A 7 -14.55 -9.41 11.97
C PHE A 7 -15.52 -8.26 12.30
N LYS A 8 -16.59 -8.55 13.04
CA LYS A 8 -17.57 -7.55 13.47
C LYS A 8 -16.94 -6.33 14.15
N TRP A 9 -15.79 -6.51 14.81
CA TRP A 9 -15.10 -5.46 15.54
C TRP A 9 -14.54 -4.33 14.64
N ILE A 10 -14.22 -4.62 13.34
CA ILE A 10 -13.73 -3.60 12.41
C ILE A 10 -14.86 -2.91 11.64
N ARG A 11 -16.10 -3.45 11.71
CA ARG A 11 -17.25 -2.81 11.07
C ARG A 11 -17.48 -1.42 11.66
N GLY A 12 -17.72 -0.44 10.78
CA GLY A 12 -17.86 0.96 11.17
C GLY A 12 -16.58 1.62 11.67
N ALA A 13 -15.42 0.97 11.55
CA ALA A 13 -14.16 1.59 11.90
C ALA A 13 -13.90 2.82 11.02
N LYS A 14 -13.42 3.89 11.67
CA LYS A 14 -12.91 5.08 11.04
C LYS A 14 -11.38 5.03 11.15
N ILE A 15 -10.72 4.76 10.03
CA ILE A 15 -9.28 4.49 9.96
C ILE A 15 -8.57 5.74 9.48
N TYR A 16 -7.55 6.16 10.21
CA TYR A 16 -6.68 7.26 9.82
C TYR A 16 -5.39 6.69 9.23
N GLN A 17 -5.18 6.89 7.93
CA GLN A 17 -3.97 6.41 7.26
C GLN A 17 -2.82 7.39 7.47
N VAL A 18 -1.78 6.92 8.13
CA VAL A 18 -0.55 7.66 8.41
C VAL A 18 0.55 7.25 7.43
N PHE A 19 1.10 8.23 6.71
CA PHE A 19 2.34 8.08 5.98
C PHE A 19 3.49 8.47 6.90
N LEU A 20 4.19 7.47 7.47
CA LEU A 20 5.11 7.66 8.60
C LEU A 20 6.11 8.79 8.41
N ASP A 21 6.81 8.80 7.27
CA ASP A 21 7.87 9.79 7.01
C ASP A 21 7.37 11.23 6.86
N ARG A 22 6.07 11.44 6.65
CA ARG A 22 5.46 12.74 6.31
C ARG A 22 4.50 13.27 7.36
N PHE A 23 4.06 12.43 8.30
CA PHE A 23 2.98 12.79 9.21
C PHE A 23 3.45 13.66 10.38
N ALA A 24 4.41 13.21 11.19
CA ALA A 24 4.83 13.93 12.38
C ALA A 24 6.32 13.75 12.67
N GLY A 25 6.99 14.80 13.18
CA GLY A 25 8.42 14.77 13.53
C GLY A 25 9.35 14.89 12.33
N HIS A 26 8.83 15.20 11.15
CA HIS A 26 9.62 15.44 9.95
C HIS A 26 10.40 16.77 10.02
N LYS A 27 11.41 16.91 9.16
CA LYS A 27 12.16 18.16 8.97
C LYS A 27 11.21 19.33 8.64
N GLU A 28 11.50 20.50 9.18
CA GLU A 28 10.79 21.74 8.81
C GLU A 28 11.29 22.34 7.50
N THR A 29 12.56 22.06 7.14
CA THR A 29 13.20 22.57 5.93
C THR A 29 13.76 21.41 5.11
N PHE A 30 13.45 21.39 3.83
CA PHE A 30 13.88 20.36 2.88
C PHE A 30 13.90 20.92 1.46
N THR A 31 14.69 20.29 0.59
CA THR A 31 14.72 20.57 -0.84
C THR A 31 13.60 19.84 -1.57
N GLU A 32 13.28 20.27 -2.80
CA GLU A 32 12.31 19.53 -3.64
C GLU A 32 12.79 18.10 -3.93
N ASP A 33 14.09 17.87 -4.06
CA ASP A 33 14.65 16.53 -4.29
C ASP A 33 14.48 15.62 -3.06
N GLU A 34 14.69 16.15 -1.85
CA GLU A 34 14.40 15.44 -0.59
C GLU A 34 12.90 15.13 -0.47
N LEU A 35 12.03 16.08 -0.83
CA LEU A 35 10.59 15.83 -0.85
C LEU A 35 10.22 14.72 -1.82
N ARG A 36 10.87 14.69 -3.00
CA ARG A 36 10.60 13.74 -4.09
C ARG A 36 11.11 12.33 -3.79
N LYS A 37 12.28 12.18 -3.20
CA LYS A 37 12.99 10.89 -3.07
C LYS A 37 13.55 10.61 -1.69
N GLY A 38 13.71 11.62 -0.83
CA GLY A 38 14.42 11.52 0.43
C GLY A 38 13.50 11.31 1.63
N PHE A 39 14.11 10.88 2.72
CA PHE A 39 13.46 10.89 4.03
C PHE A 39 13.31 12.32 4.54
N LEU A 40 12.13 12.65 5.04
CA LEU A 40 11.89 13.84 5.87
C LEU A 40 11.89 13.50 7.36
N TYR A 41 12.05 12.20 7.69
CA TYR A 41 12.24 11.68 9.04
C TYR A 41 11.04 11.81 9.98
N GLY A 42 9.82 11.90 9.45
CA GLY A 42 8.62 11.61 10.23
C GLY A 42 8.73 10.23 10.87
N ASN A 43 8.26 10.09 12.13
CA ASN A 43 8.60 8.92 12.90
C ASN A 43 7.55 8.51 13.96
N MET A 44 7.68 7.29 14.47
CA MET A 44 6.72 6.70 15.42
C MET A 44 6.71 7.42 16.77
N LYS A 45 7.85 7.94 17.26
CA LYS A 45 7.88 8.70 18.53
C LYS A 45 7.03 9.96 18.42
N ALA A 46 7.17 10.70 17.32
CA ALA A 46 6.35 11.88 17.08
C ALA A 46 4.87 11.52 16.79
N LEU A 47 4.61 10.36 16.16
CA LEU A 47 3.24 9.87 15.97
C LEU A 47 2.57 9.57 17.32
N ILE A 48 3.28 8.99 18.29
CA ILE A 48 2.76 8.75 19.65
C ILE A 48 2.23 10.05 20.26
N GLU A 49 2.94 11.16 20.10
CA GLU A 49 2.53 12.48 20.58
C GLU A 49 1.27 13.02 19.85
N LYS A 50 0.94 12.49 18.67
CA LYS A 50 -0.21 12.89 17.85
C LYS A 50 -1.40 11.93 17.93
N LEU A 51 -1.34 10.86 18.72
CA LEU A 51 -2.47 9.92 18.83
C LEU A 51 -3.73 10.58 19.40
N ASP A 52 -3.59 11.53 20.31
CA ASP A 52 -4.74 12.27 20.83
C ASP A 52 -5.37 13.19 19.77
N TYR A 53 -4.58 13.74 18.84
CA TYR A 53 -5.09 14.45 17.67
C TYR A 53 -5.99 13.54 16.84
N ILE A 54 -5.50 12.35 16.47
CA ILE A 54 -6.24 11.35 15.68
C ILE A 54 -7.52 10.94 16.43
N LYS A 55 -7.40 10.66 17.74
CA LYS A 55 -8.54 10.28 18.58
C LYS A 55 -9.61 11.36 18.66
N ASN A 56 -9.21 12.62 18.81
CA ASN A 56 -10.10 13.76 18.90
C ASN A 56 -10.86 14.06 17.59
N LEU A 57 -10.32 13.60 16.44
CA LEU A 57 -11.00 13.62 15.15
C LEU A 57 -12.02 12.46 15.00
N ASN A 58 -12.27 11.69 16.09
CA ASN A 58 -13.20 10.56 16.11
C ASN A 58 -12.78 9.36 15.24
N PHE A 59 -11.47 9.21 14.99
CA PHE A 59 -10.91 7.96 14.45
C PHE A 59 -10.74 6.93 15.58
N ASN A 60 -10.84 5.66 15.24
CA ASN A 60 -10.68 4.55 16.17
C ASN A 60 -9.66 3.50 15.70
N MET A 61 -8.99 3.76 14.59
CA MET A 61 -7.91 2.94 14.07
C MET A 61 -6.88 3.78 13.33
N VAL A 62 -5.60 3.39 13.41
CA VAL A 62 -4.48 3.95 12.67
C VAL A 62 -3.98 2.91 11.67
N TRP A 63 -3.81 3.27 10.41
CA TRP A 63 -3.12 2.46 9.41
C TRP A 63 -1.77 3.08 9.11
N LEU A 64 -0.69 2.32 9.36
CA LEU A 64 0.69 2.72 9.08
C LEU A 64 1.11 2.24 7.69
N THR A 65 1.76 3.11 6.89
CA THR A 65 2.56 2.66 5.75
C THR A 65 3.68 1.73 6.22
N PRO A 66 4.31 0.90 5.34
CA PRO A 66 5.30 -0.08 5.76
C PRO A 66 6.43 0.56 6.55
N PHE A 67 6.89 -0.15 7.58
CA PHE A 67 7.90 0.33 8.51
C PHE A 67 9.15 -0.58 8.57
N TYR A 68 9.22 -1.56 7.68
CA TYR A 68 10.37 -2.47 7.59
C TYR A 68 11.68 -1.73 7.31
N VAL A 69 12.83 -2.37 7.63
CA VAL A 69 14.12 -1.83 7.22
C VAL A 69 14.14 -1.65 5.70
N ASN A 70 14.41 -0.43 5.27
CA ASN A 70 14.34 0.00 3.88
C ASN A 70 15.69 0.49 3.37
N GLN A 71 15.84 0.48 2.05
CA GLN A 71 16.98 1.09 1.39
C GLN A 71 17.10 2.61 1.73
N PRO A 72 18.29 3.25 1.52
CA PRO A 72 18.51 4.64 1.95
C PRO A 72 17.50 5.68 1.48
N ASP A 73 16.92 5.51 0.27
CA ASP A 73 15.91 6.43 -0.29
C ASP A 73 14.47 5.90 -0.16
N GLY A 74 14.27 4.82 0.61
CA GLY A 74 12.98 4.12 0.77
C GLY A 74 12.02 4.79 1.76
N TYR A 75 11.87 6.12 1.72
CA TYR A 75 11.05 6.90 2.65
C TYR A 75 9.58 6.45 2.76
N HIS A 76 9.07 5.74 1.78
CA HIS A 76 7.70 5.25 1.73
C HIS A 76 7.51 3.86 2.36
N GLY A 77 8.61 3.14 2.66
CA GLY A 77 8.55 1.84 3.33
C GLY A 77 8.40 0.61 2.41
N TYR A 78 8.12 0.79 1.11
CA TYR A 78 7.86 -0.32 0.18
C TYR A 78 9.14 -0.93 -0.44
N HIS A 79 10.32 -0.41 -0.12
CA HIS A 79 11.61 -0.91 -0.59
C HIS A 79 12.30 -1.76 0.49
N ALA A 80 11.64 -2.81 0.95
CA ALA A 80 12.10 -3.61 2.08
C ALA A 80 13.44 -4.32 1.81
N GLU A 81 14.37 -4.20 2.77
CA GLU A 81 15.63 -4.93 2.86
C GLU A 81 15.63 -5.96 3.99
N ASN A 82 14.73 -5.81 4.96
CA ASN A 82 14.55 -6.76 6.04
C ASN A 82 13.12 -6.67 6.61
N TYR A 83 12.38 -7.76 6.52
CA TYR A 83 11.00 -7.85 7.03
C TYR A 83 10.91 -8.10 8.55
N ASN A 84 12.03 -8.46 9.20
CA ASN A 84 12.01 -8.88 10.59
C ASN A 84 12.10 -7.71 11.58
N HIS A 85 12.47 -6.51 11.12
CA HIS A 85 12.73 -5.37 11.99
C HIS A 85 12.13 -4.07 11.47
N VAL A 86 11.85 -3.18 12.41
CA VAL A 86 11.48 -1.80 12.14
C VAL A 86 12.72 -1.01 11.70
N ASP A 87 12.57 -0.18 10.67
CA ASP A 87 13.63 0.76 10.28
C ASP A 87 13.81 1.83 11.36
N PRO A 88 15.04 2.03 11.86
CA PRO A 88 15.31 3.05 12.88
C PRO A 88 14.87 4.46 12.50
N ARG A 89 14.91 4.79 11.19
CA ARG A 89 14.46 6.10 10.68
C ARG A 89 12.96 6.30 10.90
N PHE A 90 12.16 5.25 10.74
CA PHE A 90 10.73 5.30 11.06
C PHE A 90 10.44 5.26 12.57
N ALA A 91 11.36 4.75 13.37
CA ALA A 91 11.21 4.74 14.84
C ALA A 91 11.59 6.10 15.46
N TYR A 92 12.76 6.63 15.13
CA TYR A 92 13.42 7.73 15.83
C TYR A 92 13.59 9.02 15.00
N GLY A 93 13.34 8.97 13.70
CA GLY A 93 13.60 10.10 12.79
C GLY A 93 15.10 10.38 12.61
N GLU A 94 15.51 11.64 12.62
CA GLU A 94 16.91 12.04 12.50
C GLU A 94 17.79 11.64 13.70
N ASN A 95 17.19 11.35 14.84
CA ASN A 95 17.90 10.99 16.08
C ASN A 95 18.44 9.54 16.10
N ILE A 96 18.64 8.94 14.94
CA ILE A 96 19.12 7.56 14.78
C ILE A 96 20.49 7.33 15.46
N ILE A 97 21.39 8.29 15.34
CA ILE A 97 22.81 8.13 15.71
C ILE A 97 22.99 7.80 17.19
N ASP A 98 22.16 8.34 18.07
CA ASP A 98 22.23 8.13 19.50
C ASP A 98 21.51 6.86 19.96
N ASN A 99 20.57 6.35 19.19
CA ASN A 99 19.66 5.27 19.56
C ASN A 99 19.97 3.92 18.88
N ASN A 100 20.87 3.90 17.88
CA ASN A 100 21.20 2.71 17.07
C ASN A 100 22.34 1.85 17.64
N LYS A 101 22.80 2.11 18.86
CA LYS A 101 23.88 1.29 19.47
C LYS A 101 23.35 -0.10 19.79
N GLY A 102 23.46 -1.01 18.83
CA GLY A 102 23.08 -2.42 18.99
C GLY A 102 22.01 -2.93 18.03
N ASP A 103 21.44 -2.08 17.17
CA ASP A 103 20.53 -2.55 16.12
C ASP A 103 21.34 -3.26 15.01
N VAL A 104 21.43 -4.58 15.12
CA VAL A 104 22.04 -5.45 14.11
C VAL A 104 20.90 -5.98 13.24
N PHE A 105 20.95 -5.66 11.95
CA PHE A 105 19.97 -6.12 10.99
C PHE A 105 20.42 -7.39 10.29
N ASP A 106 20.33 -8.55 10.98
CA ASP A 106 20.43 -9.84 10.34
C ASP A 106 19.06 -10.24 9.81
N PRO A 107 18.88 -10.35 8.48
CA PRO A 107 17.60 -10.74 7.90
C PRO A 107 17.18 -12.18 8.26
N ASN A 108 18.06 -12.99 8.86
CA ASN A 108 17.75 -14.31 9.38
C ASN A 108 17.36 -14.33 10.86
N ASP A 109 17.63 -13.26 11.60
CA ASP A 109 17.36 -13.23 13.04
C ASP A 109 16.05 -12.55 13.37
N ILE A 110 15.00 -13.36 13.41
CA ILE A 110 13.65 -12.92 13.77
C ILE A 110 13.45 -12.81 15.29
N ASN A 111 14.32 -13.44 16.09
CA ASN A 111 14.12 -13.55 17.53
C ASN A 111 14.73 -12.37 18.31
N VAL A 112 15.61 -11.60 17.67
CA VAL A 112 16.17 -10.38 18.26
C VAL A 112 15.14 -9.26 18.21
N GLU A 113 14.98 -8.53 19.29
CA GLU A 113 14.24 -7.28 19.35
C GLU A 113 15.24 -6.12 19.31
N THR A 114 15.10 -5.24 18.31
CA THR A 114 15.89 -4.02 18.21
C THR A 114 15.26 -2.89 19.01
N GLY A 115 16.01 -1.80 19.24
CA GLY A 115 15.45 -0.60 19.87
C GLY A 115 14.29 -0.02 19.03
N ALA A 116 14.36 -0.10 17.71
CA ALA A 116 13.29 0.34 16.82
C ALA A 116 12.03 -0.54 16.93
N ASP A 117 12.19 -1.86 17.10
CA ASP A 117 11.06 -2.78 17.36
C ASP A 117 10.34 -2.42 18.67
N LEU A 118 11.10 -2.01 19.71
CA LEU A 118 10.53 -1.57 20.99
C LEU A 118 9.70 -0.28 20.85
N VAL A 119 10.10 0.63 19.95
CA VAL A 119 9.31 1.84 19.66
C VAL A 119 7.98 1.48 18.99
N LEU A 120 7.96 0.50 18.10
CA LEU A 120 6.69 0.01 17.53
C LEU A 120 5.79 -0.60 18.61
N LYS A 121 6.35 -1.38 19.53
CA LYS A 121 5.58 -1.91 20.68
C LYS A 121 4.98 -0.78 21.51
N GLU A 122 5.77 0.23 21.84
CA GLU A 122 5.30 1.41 22.56
C GLU A 122 4.16 2.12 21.81
N LEU A 123 4.29 2.30 20.50
CA LEU A 123 3.23 2.89 19.67
C LEU A 123 1.94 2.06 19.72
N ILE A 124 2.04 0.74 19.62
CA ILE A 124 0.87 -0.17 19.70
C ILE A 124 0.21 -0.04 21.08
N GLU A 125 0.98 -0.07 22.17
CA GLU A 125 0.48 0.09 23.53
C GLU A 125 -0.22 1.44 23.71
N GLU A 126 0.36 2.54 23.22
CA GLU A 126 -0.20 3.88 23.30
C GLU A 126 -1.47 4.04 22.47
N CYS A 127 -1.58 3.35 21.31
CA CYS A 127 -2.81 3.24 20.56
C CYS A 127 -3.89 2.53 21.39
N HIS A 128 -3.57 1.35 21.93
CA HIS A 128 -4.53 0.56 22.71
C HIS A 128 -5.01 1.24 23.98
N LYS A 129 -4.13 1.96 24.70
CA LYS A 129 -4.50 2.79 25.86
C LYS A 129 -5.56 3.84 25.53
N ARG A 130 -5.59 4.32 24.27
CA ARG A 130 -6.56 5.30 23.74
C ARG A 130 -7.77 4.66 23.09
N ASN A 131 -7.92 3.32 23.13
CA ASN A 131 -8.90 2.56 22.34
C ASN A 131 -8.78 2.86 20.84
N LEU A 132 -7.56 3.01 20.33
CA LEU A 132 -7.23 3.02 18.92
C LEU A 132 -6.70 1.63 18.55
N LYS A 133 -7.23 1.06 17.47
CA LYS A 133 -6.66 -0.12 16.83
C LYS A 133 -5.53 0.28 15.89
N ILE A 134 -4.70 -0.68 15.48
CA ILE A 134 -3.57 -0.42 14.59
C ILE A 134 -3.49 -1.45 13.46
N MET A 135 -3.35 -0.97 12.23
CA MET A 135 -3.19 -1.77 11.01
C MET A 135 -1.78 -1.55 10.47
N MET A 136 -1.11 -2.64 10.11
CA MET A 136 0.16 -2.60 9.38
C MET A 136 -0.04 -2.84 7.89
N ASP A 137 0.95 -2.40 7.11
CA ASP A 137 1.08 -2.71 5.70
C ASP A 137 2.03 -3.90 5.50
N PHE A 138 1.64 -4.90 4.71
CA PHE A 138 2.43 -6.09 4.40
C PHE A 138 2.73 -6.12 2.91
N VAL A 139 4.02 -6.21 2.54
CA VAL A 139 4.52 -6.09 1.17
C VAL A 139 5.08 -7.44 0.70
N PRO A 140 4.24 -8.45 0.33
CA PRO A 140 4.74 -9.80 0.02
C PRO A 140 5.25 -9.96 -1.41
N ASN A 141 5.04 -8.99 -2.31
CA ASN A 141 5.29 -9.17 -3.73
C ASN A 141 6.76 -9.06 -4.12
N HIS A 142 7.53 -8.19 -3.49
CA HIS A 142 8.89 -7.85 -3.90
C HIS A 142 9.76 -7.40 -2.71
N VAL A 143 11.06 -7.35 -2.95
CA VAL A 143 12.05 -6.73 -2.07
C VAL A 143 12.80 -5.64 -2.84
N TYR A 144 13.66 -4.88 -2.17
CA TYR A 144 14.58 -4.00 -2.89
C TYR A 144 15.83 -4.76 -3.37
N MET A 145 16.44 -4.32 -4.46
CA MET A 145 17.57 -4.98 -5.10
C MET A 145 18.83 -5.14 -4.22
N THR A 146 18.92 -4.38 -3.11
CA THR A 146 20.01 -4.51 -2.13
C THR A 146 19.69 -5.49 -1.01
N HIS A 147 18.48 -6.09 -1.00
CA HIS A 147 18.12 -7.11 -0.03
C HIS A 147 19.17 -8.23 0.00
N PRO A 148 19.70 -8.62 1.18
CA PRO A 148 20.82 -9.56 1.28
C PRO A 148 20.58 -10.89 0.56
N PHE A 149 19.36 -11.43 0.64
CA PHE A 149 19.01 -12.70 -0.03
C PHE A 149 18.98 -12.56 -1.55
N PHE A 150 18.52 -11.43 -2.07
CA PHE A 150 18.56 -11.17 -3.50
C PHE A 150 20.00 -10.99 -4.00
N LYS A 151 20.82 -10.26 -3.25
CA LYS A 151 22.25 -10.06 -3.59
C LYS A 151 23.03 -11.37 -3.61
N ASP A 152 22.75 -12.30 -2.71
CA ASP A 152 23.35 -13.63 -2.74
C ASP A 152 22.85 -14.44 -3.94
N ALA A 153 21.54 -14.47 -4.16
CA ALA A 153 20.89 -15.15 -5.28
C ALA A 153 21.34 -14.62 -6.66
N GLU A 154 21.53 -13.30 -6.80
CA GLU A 154 22.00 -12.65 -8.04
C GLU A 154 23.43 -13.06 -8.39
N LYS A 155 24.31 -13.13 -7.37
CA LYS A 155 25.75 -13.40 -7.55
C LYS A 155 26.10 -14.89 -7.64
N ASN A 156 25.27 -15.75 -7.08
CA ASN A 156 25.55 -17.18 -6.94
C ASN A 156 24.35 -18.01 -7.37
N GLU A 157 24.45 -18.67 -8.52
CA GLU A 157 23.40 -19.54 -9.04
C GLU A 157 23.11 -20.74 -8.14
N ASN A 158 24.07 -21.16 -7.30
CA ASN A 158 23.90 -22.21 -6.31
C ASN A 158 23.47 -21.69 -4.93
N SER A 159 23.10 -20.41 -4.83
CA SER A 159 22.56 -19.85 -3.59
C SER A 159 21.31 -20.58 -3.14
N LYS A 160 21.18 -20.81 -1.84
CA LYS A 160 19.93 -21.33 -1.25
C LYS A 160 18.73 -20.40 -1.47
N TYR A 161 18.99 -19.12 -1.80
CA TYR A 161 17.97 -18.12 -2.10
C TYR A 161 17.68 -17.97 -3.59
N ARG A 162 18.34 -18.77 -4.48
CA ARG A 162 18.15 -18.63 -5.94
C ARG A 162 16.68 -18.79 -6.33
N ASP A 163 16.00 -19.78 -5.81
CA ASP A 163 14.58 -20.06 -6.07
C ASP A 163 13.60 -19.16 -5.27
N TRP A 164 14.11 -18.22 -4.47
CA TRP A 164 13.28 -17.21 -3.81
C TRP A 164 12.82 -16.10 -4.76
N PHE A 165 13.43 -16.02 -5.94
CA PHE A 165 13.19 -15.01 -6.97
C PHE A 165 12.98 -15.68 -8.33
N TYR A 166 12.35 -14.98 -9.25
CA TYR A 166 12.15 -15.45 -10.63
C TYR A 166 13.28 -14.90 -11.51
N PHE A 167 14.31 -15.72 -11.77
CA PHE A 167 15.36 -15.40 -12.72
C PHE A 167 14.99 -15.88 -14.13
N LYS A 168 15.27 -15.06 -15.16
CA LYS A 168 15.11 -15.44 -16.58
C LYS A 168 16.14 -16.49 -16.98
N LYS A 169 15.77 -17.41 -17.87
CA LYS A 169 16.70 -18.36 -18.45
C LYS A 169 17.40 -17.75 -19.65
N GLU A 170 18.69 -18.06 -19.87
CA GLU A 170 19.50 -17.52 -20.98
C GLU A 170 18.87 -17.72 -22.38
N GLU A 171 18.03 -18.73 -22.57
CA GLU A 171 17.34 -18.97 -23.85
C GLU A 171 16.19 -17.99 -24.09
N GLU A 172 15.52 -17.54 -23.04
CA GLU A 172 14.47 -16.54 -23.13
C GLU A 172 15.02 -15.16 -23.44
N GLU A 173 16.23 -14.84 -22.94
CA GLU A 173 16.94 -13.58 -23.25
C GLU A 173 17.24 -13.45 -24.76
N LYS A 174 17.63 -14.53 -25.42
CA LYS A 174 17.93 -14.52 -26.87
C LYS A 174 16.70 -14.33 -27.75
N GLU A 175 15.54 -14.80 -27.33
CA GLU A 175 14.28 -14.63 -28.07
C GLU A 175 13.71 -13.21 -27.90
N GLU A 176 13.80 -12.60 -26.73
CA GLU A 176 13.34 -11.23 -26.49
C GLU A 176 14.17 -10.21 -27.29
N VAL A 177 15.50 -10.32 -27.25
CA VAL A 177 16.40 -9.49 -28.05
C VAL A 177 16.11 -9.59 -29.56
N HIS A 178 15.65 -10.76 -30.04
CA HIS A 178 15.28 -10.96 -31.45
C HIS A 178 13.92 -10.31 -31.82
N LYS A 179 12.96 -10.30 -30.88
CA LYS A 179 11.63 -9.68 -31.07
C LYS A 179 11.69 -8.15 -31.06
N GLU A 180 12.55 -7.55 -30.23
CA GLU A 180 12.70 -6.09 -30.15
C GLU A 180 13.49 -5.51 -31.32
N LYS A 181 14.52 -6.20 -31.80
CA LYS A 181 15.21 -5.79 -33.04
C LYS A 181 14.28 -5.73 -34.25
N LYS A 182 13.16 -6.45 -34.25
CA LYS A 182 12.12 -6.38 -35.29
C LYS A 182 11.12 -5.23 -35.08
N LYS A 183 10.90 -4.76 -33.84
CA LYS A 183 10.00 -3.62 -33.52
C LYS A 183 10.68 -2.24 -33.64
N GLY A 184 12.02 -2.17 -33.49
CA GLY A 184 12.81 -0.93 -33.39
C GLY A 184 13.03 -0.16 -34.71
N LYS A 185 12.31 -0.43 -35.82
CA LYS A 185 12.48 0.29 -37.09
C LYS A 185 11.52 1.46 -37.35
N LYS A 186 10.67 1.85 -36.39
CA LYS A 186 9.80 3.05 -36.56
C LYS A 186 9.68 3.83 -35.24
N GLY A 187 10.39 4.94 -35.11
CA GLY A 187 10.16 5.96 -34.09
C GLY A 187 11.43 6.64 -33.60
N LYS A 188 11.76 7.80 -34.20
CA LYS A 188 12.96 8.58 -33.83
C LYS A 188 12.65 9.70 -32.86
N LYS A 189 13.58 9.86 -31.90
CA LYS A 189 13.97 11.10 -31.19
C LYS A 189 12.94 11.83 -30.35
N LYS A 190 12.90 11.56 -29.01
CA LYS A 190 12.72 12.62 -28.00
C LYS A 190 13.02 12.19 -26.56
N ASP A 191 13.52 10.99 -26.28
CA ASP A 191 13.65 10.48 -24.90
C ASP A 191 15.09 10.03 -24.51
N GLU A 192 16.12 10.60 -25.12
CA GLU A 192 17.50 10.13 -24.88
C GLU A 192 18.10 10.52 -23.50
N GLU A 193 17.52 11.46 -22.78
CA GLU A 193 18.08 11.91 -21.48
C GLU A 193 17.42 11.24 -20.25
N LEU A 194 16.21 10.70 -20.40
CA LEU A 194 15.52 9.92 -19.36
C LEU A 194 15.94 8.44 -19.32
N LEU A 195 16.56 7.97 -20.41
CA LEU A 195 16.93 6.56 -20.65
C LEU A 195 18.30 6.17 -20.08
N SER A 196 19.14 7.12 -19.65
CA SER A 196 20.51 6.83 -19.24
C SER A 196 20.70 6.19 -17.86
N LYS A 197 19.62 5.94 -17.11
CA LYS A 197 19.67 5.31 -15.77
C LYS A 197 18.76 4.10 -15.57
N LYS A 198 17.88 3.75 -16.52
CA LYS A 198 17.21 2.45 -16.50
C LYS A 198 18.06 1.48 -17.32
N LYS A 199 18.53 0.38 -16.71
CA LYS A 199 18.94 -0.80 -17.47
C LYS A 199 17.87 -1.04 -18.51
N THR A 200 18.24 -1.22 -19.77
CA THR A 200 17.25 -1.58 -20.80
C THR A 200 16.54 -2.84 -20.35
N ARG A 201 15.27 -3.02 -20.69
CA ARG A 201 14.47 -4.19 -20.29
C ARG A 201 15.18 -5.51 -20.61
N ASP A 202 16.08 -5.52 -21.59
CA ASP A 202 16.92 -6.62 -22.05
C ASP A 202 18.07 -6.99 -21.08
N GLU A 203 18.43 -6.10 -20.14
CA GLU A 203 19.51 -6.31 -19.18
C GLU A 203 18.99 -6.82 -17.81
N VAL A 204 17.66 -6.90 -17.63
CA VAL A 204 17.05 -7.36 -16.37
C VAL A 204 16.93 -8.88 -16.40
N THR A 205 17.73 -9.54 -15.56
CA THR A 205 17.83 -11.01 -15.48
C THR A 205 16.77 -11.67 -14.60
N HIS A 206 15.78 -10.89 -14.09
CA HIS A 206 14.76 -11.36 -13.15
C HIS A 206 13.41 -10.67 -13.39
N LEU A 207 12.32 -11.28 -12.91
CA LEU A 207 11.04 -10.57 -12.83
C LEU A 207 11.07 -9.54 -11.71
N ALA A 208 10.42 -8.40 -11.95
CA ALA A 208 10.39 -7.28 -11.04
C ALA A 208 8.96 -6.69 -10.93
N PHE A 209 8.66 -6.03 -9.83
CA PHE A 209 7.38 -5.34 -9.62
C PHE A 209 7.15 -4.32 -10.75
N LEU A 210 6.09 -4.53 -11.55
CA LEU A 210 5.69 -3.66 -12.66
C LEU A 210 6.85 -3.23 -13.58
N GLY A 211 7.87 -4.10 -13.74
CA GLY A 211 9.02 -3.81 -14.58
C GLY A 211 10.09 -2.89 -13.95
N PHE A 212 9.93 -2.50 -12.69
CA PHE A 212 10.97 -1.77 -11.94
C PHE A 212 12.09 -2.71 -11.52
N SER A 213 13.21 -2.70 -12.26
CA SER A 213 14.32 -3.64 -12.09
C SER A 213 14.98 -3.63 -10.70
N ASP A 214 14.80 -2.56 -9.95
CA ASP A 214 15.26 -2.41 -8.57
C ASP A 214 14.33 -3.07 -7.53
N LEU A 215 13.19 -3.63 -7.97
CA LEU A 215 12.21 -4.30 -7.13
C LEU A 215 12.01 -5.78 -7.54
N PRO A 216 13.01 -6.65 -7.32
CA PRO A 216 12.94 -8.07 -7.68
C PRO A 216 11.76 -8.76 -6.99
N LYS A 217 10.99 -9.51 -7.80
CA LYS A 217 9.79 -10.21 -7.39
C LYS A 217 10.10 -11.46 -6.56
N LEU A 218 9.44 -11.59 -5.41
CA LEU A 218 9.50 -12.79 -4.58
C LEU A 218 8.70 -13.94 -5.20
N ASN A 219 9.28 -15.14 -5.17
CA ASN A 219 8.63 -16.37 -5.56
C ASN A 219 7.84 -16.98 -4.40
N LEU A 220 6.58 -16.58 -4.25
CA LEU A 220 5.73 -17.09 -3.18
C LEU A 220 5.35 -18.58 -3.34
N THR A 221 5.64 -19.23 -4.47
CA THR A 221 5.45 -20.68 -4.60
C THR A 221 6.51 -21.46 -3.80
N ASN A 222 7.65 -20.84 -3.50
CA ASN A 222 8.71 -21.38 -2.65
C ASN A 222 8.27 -21.37 -1.18
N LYS A 223 8.36 -22.55 -0.51
CA LYS A 223 7.90 -22.70 0.87
C LYS A 223 8.75 -21.97 1.90
N ASP A 224 10.04 -21.78 1.64
CA ASP A 224 10.92 -21.05 2.54
C ASP A 224 10.59 -19.54 2.49
N VAL A 225 10.23 -19.01 1.32
CA VAL A 225 9.71 -17.64 1.18
C VAL A 225 8.41 -17.47 1.98
N GLN A 226 7.46 -18.41 1.83
CA GLN A 226 6.22 -18.38 2.60
C GLN A 226 6.52 -18.38 4.10
N THR A 227 7.38 -19.28 4.57
CA THR A 227 7.76 -19.42 5.98
C THR A 227 8.41 -18.13 6.51
N HIS A 228 9.31 -17.52 5.74
CA HIS A 228 9.95 -16.27 6.09
C HIS A 228 8.93 -15.15 6.29
N LEU A 229 8.04 -14.96 5.32
CA LEU A 229 7.02 -13.91 5.36
C LEU A 229 5.98 -14.15 6.47
N ILE A 230 5.57 -15.40 6.71
CA ILE A 230 4.68 -15.78 7.82
C ILE A 230 5.33 -15.39 9.16
N ASN A 231 6.55 -15.84 9.40
CA ASN A 231 7.25 -15.60 10.65
C ASN A 231 7.44 -14.10 10.92
N SER A 232 7.84 -13.33 9.91
CA SER A 232 8.02 -11.88 10.01
C SER A 232 6.70 -11.18 10.33
N THR A 233 5.60 -11.56 9.68
CA THR A 233 4.27 -11.00 9.95
C THR A 233 3.80 -11.37 11.36
N GLU A 234 3.91 -12.65 11.76
CA GLU A 234 3.51 -13.12 13.09
C GLU A 234 4.30 -12.43 14.22
N LYS A 235 5.57 -12.03 14.00
CA LYS A 235 6.34 -11.24 14.97
C LYS A 235 5.60 -9.96 15.33
N PHE A 236 5.17 -9.19 14.34
CA PHE A 236 4.46 -7.93 14.58
C PHE A 236 3.03 -8.13 15.10
N LEU A 237 2.36 -9.21 14.68
CA LEU A 237 1.06 -9.58 15.25
C LEU A 237 1.18 -9.93 16.74
N LYS A 238 2.25 -10.57 17.17
CA LYS A 238 2.57 -10.82 18.60
C LYS A 238 2.82 -9.53 19.38
N TYR A 239 3.23 -8.44 18.71
CA TYR A 239 3.35 -7.13 19.35
C TYR A 239 1.98 -6.47 19.59
N GLY A 240 0.92 -6.94 18.90
CA GLY A 240 -0.44 -6.45 19.10
C GLY A 240 -1.02 -5.70 17.89
N ILE A 241 -0.47 -5.85 16.69
CA ILE A 241 -1.10 -5.36 15.47
C ILE A 241 -2.48 -6.01 15.31
N ASP A 242 -3.51 -5.21 15.06
CA ASP A 242 -4.92 -5.64 15.02
C ASP A 242 -5.41 -6.04 13.62
N ALA A 243 -4.83 -5.50 12.56
CA ALA A 243 -5.22 -5.78 11.17
C ALA A 243 -4.03 -5.65 10.22
N VAL A 244 -4.14 -6.24 9.03
CA VAL A 244 -3.10 -6.20 8.00
C VAL A 244 -3.68 -5.73 6.67
N ARG A 245 -3.10 -4.72 6.04
CA ARG A 245 -3.31 -4.41 4.62
C ARG A 245 -2.22 -5.11 3.82
N ILE A 246 -2.59 -5.80 2.75
CA ILE A 246 -1.63 -6.47 1.86
C ILE A 246 -1.44 -5.62 0.61
N ASP A 247 -0.19 -5.22 0.38
CA ASP A 247 0.25 -4.51 -0.80
C ASP A 247 0.18 -5.39 -2.05
N HIS A 248 -0.30 -4.82 -3.16
CA HIS A 248 -0.26 -5.39 -4.49
C HIS A 248 -0.67 -6.87 -4.58
N CYS A 249 -1.85 -7.22 -4.04
CA CYS A 249 -2.33 -8.61 -3.95
C CYS A 249 -2.40 -9.36 -5.27
N ILE A 250 -2.52 -8.66 -6.40
CA ILE A 250 -2.59 -9.28 -7.73
C ILE A 250 -1.22 -9.71 -8.27
N GLY A 251 -0.13 -9.22 -7.68
CA GLY A 251 1.24 -9.56 -8.08
C GLY A 251 1.59 -11.01 -7.78
N PRO A 252 1.47 -11.47 -6.53
CA PRO A 252 1.77 -12.83 -6.14
C PRO A 252 0.84 -13.89 -6.77
N ASP A 253 1.31 -15.14 -6.81
CA ASP A 253 0.44 -16.30 -7.09
C ASP A 253 -0.69 -16.37 -6.05
N PHE A 254 -1.92 -16.46 -6.52
CA PHE A 254 -3.13 -16.44 -5.69
C PHE A 254 -3.13 -17.54 -4.62
N GLN A 255 -2.79 -18.80 -5.00
CA GLN A 255 -2.84 -19.91 -4.06
C GLN A 255 -1.76 -19.80 -2.99
N SER A 256 -0.60 -19.29 -3.35
CA SER A 256 0.52 -19.05 -2.42
C SER A 256 0.16 -17.95 -1.41
N LEU A 257 -0.45 -16.85 -1.85
CA LEU A 257 -0.94 -15.81 -0.97
C LEU A 257 -1.99 -16.34 0.02
N LYS A 258 -2.96 -17.12 -0.50
CA LYS A 258 -3.99 -17.78 0.33
C LYS A 258 -3.38 -18.71 1.37
N ASN A 259 -2.34 -19.47 1.03
CA ASN A 259 -1.66 -20.36 1.97
C ASN A 259 -0.99 -19.59 3.10
N ILE A 260 -0.35 -18.45 2.79
CA ILE A 260 0.28 -17.57 3.79
C ILE A 260 -0.78 -17.07 4.78
N ILE A 261 -1.87 -16.49 4.27
CA ILE A 261 -2.94 -15.92 5.10
C ILE A 261 -3.59 -17.01 5.98
N ASN A 262 -3.94 -18.15 5.39
CA ASN A 262 -4.51 -19.25 6.15
C ASN A 262 -3.59 -19.73 7.26
N LYS A 263 -2.27 -19.80 6.99
CA LYS A 263 -1.31 -20.23 8.00
C LYS A 263 -1.21 -19.24 9.16
N ILE A 264 -1.22 -17.93 8.86
CA ILE A 264 -1.23 -16.90 9.91
C ILE A 264 -2.56 -16.96 10.70
N HIS A 265 -3.69 -17.21 10.04
CA HIS A 265 -5.00 -17.34 10.70
C HIS A 265 -5.09 -18.53 11.68
N GLU A 266 -4.24 -19.57 11.54
CA GLU A 266 -4.17 -20.63 12.54
C GLU A 266 -3.76 -20.11 13.92
N SER A 267 -2.84 -19.13 13.96
CA SER A 267 -2.33 -18.50 15.19
C SER A 267 -3.09 -17.20 15.55
N PHE A 268 -3.55 -16.45 14.55
CA PHE A 268 -4.18 -15.14 14.70
C PHE A 268 -5.55 -15.07 13.98
N PRO A 269 -6.54 -15.88 14.42
CA PRO A 269 -7.81 -16.03 13.69
C PRO A 269 -8.65 -14.75 13.62
N ASN A 270 -8.42 -13.77 14.48
CA ASN A 270 -9.22 -12.52 14.57
C ASN A 270 -8.57 -11.32 13.90
N VAL A 271 -7.43 -11.49 13.22
CA VAL A 271 -6.74 -10.43 12.48
C VAL A 271 -7.22 -10.45 11.02
N PRO A 272 -7.96 -9.43 10.54
CA PRO A 272 -8.38 -9.39 9.14
C PRO A 272 -7.23 -9.00 8.22
N PHE A 273 -7.20 -9.64 7.05
CA PHE A 273 -6.30 -9.33 5.94
C PHE A 273 -7.06 -8.64 4.83
N ILE A 274 -6.76 -7.36 4.62
CA ILE A 274 -7.41 -6.48 3.64
C ILE A 274 -6.47 -6.28 2.45
N GLY A 275 -6.85 -6.74 1.27
CA GLY A 275 -5.99 -6.71 0.10
C GLY A 275 -6.10 -5.45 -0.74
N GLU A 276 -4.99 -5.02 -1.32
CA GLU A 276 -4.98 -4.07 -2.41
C GLU A 276 -5.12 -4.79 -3.75
N ILE A 277 -6.24 -4.58 -4.43
CA ILE A 277 -6.53 -5.13 -5.75
C ILE A 277 -6.72 -3.97 -6.72
N LEU A 278 -5.60 -3.46 -7.27
CA LEU A 278 -5.57 -2.30 -8.15
C LEU A 278 -4.94 -2.68 -9.50
N PRO A 279 -5.72 -3.19 -10.48
CA PRO A 279 -5.22 -3.71 -11.75
C PRO A 279 -5.23 -2.70 -12.90
N PHE A 280 -5.70 -1.48 -12.71
CA PHE A 280 -5.82 -0.50 -13.79
C PHE A 280 -4.46 0.00 -14.31
N GLY A 281 -4.33 0.08 -15.65
CA GLY A 281 -3.15 0.68 -16.30
C GLY A 281 -1.86 -0.13 -16.25
N ILE A 282 -1.92 -1.43 -15.89
CA ILE A 282 -0.74 -2.30 -15.72
C ILE A 282 -0.62 -3.43 -16.75
N SER A 283 -1.44 -3.43 -17.79
CA SER A 283 -1.47 -4.49 -18.83
C SER A 283 -0.13 -4.73 -19.51
N ASP A 284 0.71 -3.69 -19.66
CA ASP A 284 2.05 -3.78 -20.26
C ASP A 284 3.08 -4.56 -19.41
N ASN A 285 2.74 -4.88 -18.15
CA ASN A 285 3.57 -5.62 -17.21
C ASN A 285 2.90 -6.93 -16.75
N SER A 286 2.06 -7.52 -17.62
CA SER A 286 1.25 -8.70 -17.28
C SER A 286 2.07 -9.90 -16.83
N GLU A 287 3.32 -10.05 -17.30
CA GLU A 287 4.23 -11.12 -16.88
C GLU A 287 4.60 -11.08 -15.38
N THR A 288 4.44 -9.91 -14.75
CA THR A 288 4.73 -9.75 -13.32
C THR A 288 3.49 -9.97 -12.44
N ILE A 289 2.32 -10.15 -13.05
CA ILE A 289 1.03 -10.31 -12.36
C ILE A 289 0.62 -11.78 -12.43
N LEU A 290 0.63 -12.46 -11.29
CA LEU A 290 0.35 -13.91 -11.20
C LEU A 290 -0.99 -14.22 -10.51
N GLY A 291 -1.60 -13.23 -9.85
CA GLY A 291 -2.84 -13.41 -9.08
C GLY A 291 -4.12 -13.28 -9.89
N ILE A 292 -4.05 -12.71 -11.10
CA ILE A 292 -5.17 -12.58 -12.05
C ILE A 292 -4.71 -12.87 -13.47
N THR A 293 -5.66 -13.04 -14.40
CA THR A 293 -5.33 -13.40 -15.78
C THR A 293 -5.00 -12.20 -16.65
N GLU A 294 -4.24 -12.41 -17.73
CA GLU A 294 -3.98 -11.39 -18.75
C GLU A 294 -5.30 -10.85 -19.38
N GLN A 295 -6.34 -11.71 -19.46
CA GLN A 295 -7.65 -11.27 -19.93
C GLN A 295 -8.33 -10.30 -18.95
N ASP A 296 -8.15 -10.50 -17.64
CA ASP A 296 -8.64 -9.56 -16.62
C ASP A 296 -7.96 -8.20 -16.79
N LEU A 297 -6.63 -8.19 -16.95
CA LEU A 297 -5.85 -6.97 -17.15
C LEU A 297 -6.29 -6.20 -18.41
N LYS A 298 -6.55 -6.89 -19.53
CA LYS A 298 -7.03 -6.25 -20.77
C LYS A 298 -8.38 -5.58 -20.61
N LYS A 299 -9.29 -6.16 -19.80
CA LYS A 299 -10.60 -5.55 -19.50
C LYS A 299 -10.50 -4.35 -18.57
N LEU A 300 -9.42 -4.28 -17.77
CA LEU A 300 -9.15 -3.25 -16.79
C LEU A 300 -8.07 -2.25 -17.24
N ASP A 301 -7.80 -2.16 -18.55
CA ASP A 301 -6.80 -1.24 -19.09
C ASP A 301 -7.18 0.25 -18.90
N LYS A 302 -8.49 0.56 -18.93
CA LYS A 302 -9.00 1.93 -18.77
C LYS A 302 -10.15 1.99 -17.78
N VAL A 303 -10.17 3.05 -16.96
CA VAL A 303 -11.26 3.31 -16.02
C VAL A 303 -12.51 3.83 -16.75
N ASN A 304 -13.62 3.10 -16.63
CA ASN A 304 -14.96 3.48 -17.07
C ASN A 304 -16.00 2.66 -16.28
N LEU A 305 -17.29 2.95 -16.45
CA LEU A 305 -18.34 2.26 -15.68
C LEU A 305 -18.33 0.74 -15.85
N ASP A 306 -18.05 0.23 -17.04
CA ASP A 306 -18.05 -1.22 -17.28
C ASP A 306 -16.80 -1.89 -16.68
N SER A 307 -15.64 -1.26 -16.80
CA SER A 307 -14.42 -1.79 -16.18
C SER A 307 -14.45 -1.71 -14.66
N ILE A 308 -15.07 -0.69 -14.05
CA ILE A 308 -15.28 -0.64 -12.60
C ILE A 308 -16.19 -1.79 -12.16
N LYS A 309 -17.27 -2.10 -12.88
CA LYS A 309 -18.12 -3.27 -12.62
C LYS A 309 -17.32 -4.57 -12.74
N TYR A 310 -16.44 -4.66 -13.72
CA TYR A 310 -15.59 -5.83 -13.89
C TYR A 310 -14.53 -5.95 -12.78
N LEU A 311 -14.07 -4.84 -12.24
CA LEU A 311 -13.19 -4.85 -11.06
C LEU A 311 -13.86 -5.56 -9.87
N ASP A 312 -15.17 -5.40 -9.67
CA ASP A 312 -15.91 -6.11 -8.64
C ASP A 312 -15.86 -7.65 -8.85
N GLU A 313 -15.92 -8.11 -10.12
CA GLU A 313 -15.77 -9.53 -10.43
C GLU A 313 -14.36 -10.03 -10.09
N VAL A 314 -13.33 -9.22 -10.34
CA VAL A 314 -11.95 -9.55 -9.99
C VAL A 314 -11.75 -9.58 -8.48
N ILE A 315 -12.26 -8.58 -7.75
CA ILE A 315 -12.20 -8.56 -6.28
C ILE A 315 -12.91 -9.79 -5.69
N ASN A 316 -14.07 -10.18 -6.25
CA ASN A 316 -14.80 -11.36 -5.79
C ASN A 316 -14.01 -12.69 -5.95
N LYS A 317 -13.03 -12.77 -6.87
CA LYS A 317 -12.12 -13.94 -6.96
C LYS A 317 -11.28 -14.12 -5.69
N TYR A 318 -11.07 -13.04 -4.94
CA TYR A 318 -10.27 -13.05 -3.70
C TYR A 318 -11.11 -13.33 -2.44
N VAL A 319 -12.44 -13.43 -2.55
CA VAL A 319 -13.28 -13.89 -1.44
C VAL A 319 -12.90 -15.31 -1.03
N GLY A 320 -12.62 -15.52 0.27
CA GLY A 320 -12.09 -16.78 0.79
C GLY A 320 -10.56 -16.95 0.67
N CYS A 321 -9.88 -15.96 0.09
CA CYS A 321 -8.44 -15.75 0.26
C CYS A 321 -8.18 -14.60 1.23
N LEU A 322 -8.84 -13.47 0.99
CA LEU A 322 -8.82 -12.26 1.79
C LEU A 322 -10.09 -12.16 2.64
N ASP A 323 -10.02 -11.44 3.75
CA ASP A 323 -11.17 -11.09 4.59
C ASP A 323 -11.86 -9.82 4.08
N GLY A 324 -11.16 -9.03 3.27
CA GLY A 324 -11.66 -7.82 2.63
C GLY A 324 -10.69 -7.25 1.60
N ALA A 325 -11.09 -6.14 0.99
CA ALA A 325 -10.26 -5.40 0.04
C ALA A 325 -10.41 -3.88 0.23
N LEU A 326 -9.39 -3.13 -0.19
CA LEU A 326 -9.54 -1.69 -0.46
C LEU A 326 -10.58 -1.51 -1.57
N ASP A 327 -11.55 -0.64 -1.35
CA ASP A 327 -12.68 -0.45 -2.25
C ASP A 327 -12.37 0.58 -3.34
N PHE A 328 -11.55 0.18 -4.31
CA PHE A 328 -11.23 1.02 -5.46
C PHE A 328 -12.43 1.27 -6.37
N SER A 329 -13.39 0.35 -6.46
CA SER A 329 -14.62 0.58 -7.22
C SER A 329 -15.39 1.78 -6.65
N PHE A 330 -15.56 1.84 -5.33
CA PHE A 330 -16.14 2.99 -4.66
C PHE A 330 -15.36 4.28 -4.95
N GLN A 331 -14.02 4.24 -4.81
CA GLN A 331 -13.16 5.38 -5.09
C GLN A 331 -13.36 5.89 -6.52
N TYR A 332 -13.41 5.01 -7.52
CA TYR A 332 -13.59 5.40 -8.93
C TYR A 332 -14.97 5.97 -9.22
N TYR A 333 -16.05 5.47 -8.60
CA TYR A 333 -17.38 6.07 -8.74
C TYR A 333 -17.41 7.50 -8.18
N VAL A 334 -16.81 7.72 -7.00
CA VAL A 334 -16.66 9.06 -6.44
C VAL A 334 -15.78 9.94 -7.33
N ASP A 335 -14.72 9.38 -7.92
CA ASP A 335 -13.81 10.10 -8.82
C ASP A 335 -14.53 10.57 -10.09
N MET A 336 -15.33 9.71 -10.74
CA MET A 336 -16.16 10.07 -11.88
C MET A 336 -17.18 11.17 -11.53
N PHE A 337 -17.75 11.11 -10.32
CA PHE A 337 -18.66 12.15 -9.85
C PHE A 337 -17.95 13.49 -9.65
N VAL A 338 -16.81 13.55 -8.98
CA VAL A 338 -16.10 14.82 -8.73
C VAL A 338 -15.49 15.41 -10.00
N LYS A 339 -15.19 14.59 -11.00
CA LYS A 339 -14.77 15.02 -12.36
C LYS A 339 -15.93 15.51 -13.21
N GLY A 340 -17.18 15.25 -12.82
CA GLY A 340 -18.38 15.59 -13.59
C GLY A 340 -18.67 14.64 -14.75
N GLU A 341 -18.07 13.45 -14.77
CA GLU A 341 -18.31 12.40 -15.76
C GLU A 341 -19.67 11.71 -15.56
N ILE A 342 -20.11 11.64 -14.30
CA ILE A 342 -21.45 11.21 -13.89
C ILE A 342 -22.04 12.22 -12.89
N ASP A 343 -23.37 12.31 -12.82
CA ASP A 343 -24.04 13.13 -11.81
C ASP A 343 -24.15 12.41 -10.45
N GLU A 344 -24.53 13.13 -9.40
CA GLU A 344 -24.67 12.60 -8.04
C GLU A 344 -25.69 11.46 -7.94
N LYS A 345 -26.79 11.53 -8.72
CA LYS A 345 -27.81 10.48 -8.76
C LYS A 345 -27.24 9.19 -9.33
N LYS A 346 -26.55 9.28 -10.48
CA LYS A 346 -25.91 8.13 -11.12
C LYS A 346 -24.81 7.53 -10.23
N CYS A 347 -23.99 8.37 -9.59
CA CYS A 347 -22.98 7.92 -8.64
C CYS A 347 -23.60 7.10 -7.50
N ASN A 348 -24.68 7.58 -6.86
CA ASN A 348 -25.39 6.85 -5.82
C ASN A 348 -25.97 5.51 -6.33
N GLU A 349 -26.56 5.49 -7.52
CA GLU A 349 -27.10 4.26 -8.13
C GLU A 349 -26.00 3.20 -8.33
N GLU A 350 -24.85 3.59 -8.91
CA GLU A 350 -23.74 2.67 -9.16
C GLU A 350 -23.11 2.15 -7.87
N ILE A 351 -22.96 3.00 -6.85
CA ILE A 351 -22.45 2.59 -5.53
C ILE A 351 -23.42 1.59 -4.86
N ILE A 352 -24.73 1.78 -4.92
CA ILE A 352 -25.71 0.84 -4.39
C ILE A 352 -25.60 -0.52 -5.09
N GLU A 353 -25.53 -0.53 -6.42
CA GLU A 353 -25.40 -1.77 -7.18
C GLU A 353 -24.04 -2.46 -6.94
N HIS A 354 -22.95 -1.69 -6.74
CA HIS A 354 -21.66 -2.20 -6.34
C HIS A 354 -21.73 -2.99 -5.04
N PHE A 355 -22.27 -2.43 -3.97
CA PHE A 355 -22.33 -3.10 -2.68
C PHE A 355 -23.19 -4.37 -2.68
N LYS A 356 -24.20 -4.48 -3.55
CA LYS A 356 -25.00 -5.69 -3.71
C LYS A 356 -24.24 -6.88 -4.33
N ARG A 357 -23.10 -6.63 -5.00
CA ARG A 357 -22.30 -7.69 -5.63
C ARG A 357 -21.44 -8.46 -4.64
N PHE A 358 -21.29 -7.97 -3.40
CA PHE A 358 -20.41 -8.57 -2.40
C PHE A 358 -21.20 -9.18 -1.23
N ASP A 359 -20.70 -10.32 -0.74
CA ASP A 359 -21.15 -10.88 0.54
C ASP A 359 -20.97 -9.86 1.66
N LYS A 360 -21.95 -9.77 2.58
CA LYS A 360 -21.91 -8.80 3.68
C LYS A 360 -20.74 -9.04 4.65
N ASN A 361 -20.23 -10.28 4.73
CA ASN A 361 -19.09 -10.60 5.57
C ASN A 361 -17.74 -10.20 4.95
N PHE A 362 -17.65 -10.03 3.61
CA PHE A 362 -16.46 -9.51 2.97
C PHE A 362 -16.34 -8.01 3.24
N ILE A 363 -15.21 -7.58 3.80
CA ILE A 363 -14.97 -6.18 4.20
C ILE A 363 -14.60 -5.36 2.98
N LEU A 364 -15.35 -4.29 2.70
CA LEU A 364 -14.99 -3.30 1.69
C LEU A 364 -14.47 -2.04 2.38
N LEU A 365 -13.16 -1.87 2.39
CA LEU A 365 -12.50 -0.74 3.05
C LEU A 365 -12.54 0.50 2.16
N LYS A 366 -13.55 1.34 2.36
CA LYS A 366 -13.81 2.53 1.54
C LYS A 366 -12.77 3.61 1.75
N ASN A 367 -12.28 4.18 0.66
CA ASN A 367 -11.42 5.36 0.65
C ASN A 367 -11.77 6.25 -0.55
N ILE A 368 -11.32 7.50 -0.53
CA ILE A 368 -11.50 8.43 -1.67
C ILE A 368 -10.18 9.05 -2.13
N ASP A 369 -9.15 8.99 -1.32
CA ASP A 369 -7.76 9.28 -1.69
C ASP A 369 -6.80 8.44 -0.87
N SER A 370 -5.53 8.40 -1.27
CA SER A 370 -4.47 7.63 -0.63
C SER A 370 -3.10 8.19 -0.97
N HIS A 371 -2.05 7.52 -0.51
CA HIS A 371 -0.66 7.83 -0.85
C HIS A 371 -0.27 7.49 -2.31
N ASP A 372 -1.17 6.87 -3.08
CA ASP A 372 -0.99 6.46 -4.48
C ASP A 372 -2.02 7.08 -5.42
N SER A 373 -2.77 8.07 -4.94
CA SER A 373 -3.76 8.79 -5.75
C SER A 373 -3.70 10.29 -5.52
N ASP A 374 -4.18 11.06 -6.49
CA ASP A 374 -4.35 12.49 -6.30
C ASP A 374 -5.23 12.77 -5.08
N ARG A 375 -4.87 13.79 -4.29
CA ARG A 375 -5.67 14.26 -3.15
C ARG A 375 -7.09 14.60 -3.60
N ILE A 376 -8.09 14.24 -2.81
CA ILE A 376 -9.49 14.51 -3.15
C ILE A 376 -9.75 16.01 -3.32
N MET A 377 -9.10 16.88 -2.55
CA MET A 377 -9.24 18.32 -2.68
C MET A 377 -8.73 18.83 -4.03
N PHE A 378 -7.63 18.27 -4.55
CA PHE A 378 -7.11 18.54 -5.89
C PHE A 378 -8.12 18.10 -6.97
N ARG A 379 -8.65 16.88 -6.88
CA ARG A 379 -9.65 16.36 -7.85
C ARG A 379 -10.94 17.16 -7.83
N CYS A 380 -11.32 17.70 -6.68
CA CYS A 380 -12.44 18.65 -6.55
C CYS A 380 -12.11 20.07 -7.06
N LYS A 381 -10.91 20.32 -7.60
CA LYS A 381 -10.48 21.64 -8.12
C LYS A 381 -10.66 22.75 -7.08
N ASN A 382 -10.32 22.50 -5.83
CA ASN A 382 -10.51 23.41 -4.68
C ASN A 382 -11.98 23.81 -4.40
N ASN A 383 -12.93 23.03 -4.88
CA ASN A 383 -14.34 23.26 -4.60
C ASN A 383 -14.75 22.55 -3.29
N TYR A 384 -14.86 23.34 -2.20
CA TYR A 384 -15.21 22.82 -0.87
C TYR A 384 -16.59 22.14 -0.81
N LEU A 385 -17.57 22.63 -1.58
CA LEU A 385 -18.90 21.99 -1.61
C LEU A 385 -18.82 20.60 -2.26
N LEU A 386 -18.04 20.46 -3.33
CA LEU A 386 -17.84 19.19 -4.00
C LEU A 386 -17.04 18.22 -3.13
N PHE A 387 -15.99 18.72 -2.44
CA PHE A 387 -15.25 17.96 -1.43
C PHE A 387 -16.20 17.46 -0.33
N GLN A 388 -17.04 18.32 0.23
CA GLN A 388 -18.01 17.94 1.26
C GLN A 388 -18.97 16.84 0.76
N LYS A 389 -19.43 16.91 -0.49
CA LYS A 389 -20.25 15.86 -1.11
C LYS A 389 -19.50 14.53 -1.21
N ALA A 390 -18.23 14.54 -1.62
CA ALA A 390 -17.39 13.35 -1.68
C ALA A 390 -17.19 12.72 -0.28
N MET A 391 -16.93 13.56 0.74
CA MET A 391 -16.84 13.09 2.13
C MET A 391 -18.17 12.51 2.64
N ASN A 392 -19.30 13.11 2.29
CA ASN A 392 -20.62 12.56 2.65
C ASN A 392 -20.86 11.17 2.04
N LEU A 393 -20.43 10.94 0.79
CA LEU A 393 -20.47 9.62 0.17
C LEU A 393 -19.59 8.62 0.95
N LEU A 394 -18.37 9.01 1.36
CA LEU A 394 -17.47 8.16 2.12
C LEU A 394 -18.07 7.74 3.47
N TYR A 395 -18.65 8.69 4.21
CA TYR A 395 -19.18 8.45 5.56
C TYR A 395 -20.55 7.78 5.57
N LYS A 396 -21.26 7.75 4.43
CA LYS A 396 -22.57 7.14 4.32
C LYS A 396 -22.49 5.62 4.57
N ASN A 397 -23.41 5.11 5.40
CA ASN A 397 -23.59 3.66 5.58
C ASN A 397 -24.43 3.11 4.41
N TRP A 398 -23.74 2.45 3.48
CA TRP A 398 -24.34 1.92 2.27
C TRP A 398 -24.91 0.51 2.53
N GLU A 399 -26.16 0.27 2.10
CA GLU A 399 -26.81 -1.04 2.19
C GLU A 399 -26.71 -1.69 3.59
N GLU A 400 -26.64 -0.86 4.65
CA GLU A 400 -26.52 -1.32 6.05
C GLU A 400 -25.31 -2.24 6.31
N ARG A 401 -24.28 -2.15 5.47
CA ARG A 401 -23.08 -2.99 5.58
C ARG A 401 -22.17 -2.57 6.73
N ASN A 402 -22.23 -1.29 7.10
CA ASN A 402 -21.35 -0.68 8.10
C ASN A 402 -19.86 -0.95 7.83
N ASP A 403 -19.46 -0.96 6.54
CA ASP A 403 -18.08 -1.16 6.13
C ASP A 403 -17.17 -0.02 6.64
N PRO A 404 -15.93 -0.32 7.01
CA PRO A 404 -14.98 0.68 7.51
C PRO A 404 -14.63 1.72 6.43
N ILE A 405 -14.14 2.88 6.89
CA ILE A 405 -13.65 3.96 6.02
C ILE A 405 -12.20 4.29 6.33
N VAL A 406 -11.47 4.74 5.32
CA VAL A 406 -10.12 5.29 5.45
C VAL A 406 -10.13 6.76 5.08
N VAL A 407 -9.50 7.58 5.91
CA VAL A 407 -9.14 8.96 5.60
C VAL A 407 -7.62 9.06 5.61
N TYR A 408 -7.07 9.49 4.50
CA TYR A 408 -5.64 9.70 4.35
C TYR A 408 -5.21 10.96 5.09
N TYR A 409 -4.07 10.94 5.79
CA TYR A 409 -3.62 12.07 6.60
C TYR A 409 -3.64 13.38 5.82
N GLY A 410 -4.08 14.45 6.46
CA GLY A 410 -4.19 15.78 5.86
C GLY A 410 -5.46 16.01 5.02
N THR A 411 -6.20 14.96 4.64
CA THR A 411 -7.50 15.11 3.96
C THR A 411 -8.49 15.87 4.86
N GLU A 412 -8.42 15.62 6.17
CA GLU A 412 -9.19 16.34 7.19
C GLU A 412 -8.83 17.82 7.29
N ASP A 413 -7.64 18.22 6.89
CA ASP A 413 -7.16 19.62 6.87
C ASP A 413 -7.17 20.24 5.45
N PHE A 414 -7.95 19.64 4.53
CA PHE A 414 -8.05 20.06 3.13
C PHE A 414 -6.70 20.09 2.40
N MET A 415 -5.76 19.25 2.83
CA MET A 415 -4.46 19.17 2.19
C MET A 415 -4.60 18.92 0.71
N ASN A 416 -3.87 19.68 -0.08
CA ASN A 416 -3.98 19.72 -1.53
C ASN A 416 -2.61 19.46 -2.18
N GLN A 417 -2.58 19.42 -3.50
CA GLN A 417 -1.38 19.29 -4.33
C GLN A 417 -1.48 20.26 -5.52
N GLU A 418 -0.32 20.60 -6.09
CA GLU A 418 -0.27 21.58 -7.20
C GLU A 418 -0.52 20.93 -8.58
N LYS A 419 -0.08 19.70 -8.75
CA LYS A 419 -0.17 18.92 -10.00
C LYS A 419 -0.57 17.48 -9.69
N THR A 420 -1.11 16.80 -10.69
CA THR A 420 -1.39 15.36 -10.61
C THR A 420 -0.12 14.56 -10.35
N ILE A 421 -0.27 13.42 -9.66
CA ILE A 421 0.83 12.47 -9.46
C ILE A 421 1.23 11.74 -10.75
N TYR A 422 0.35 11.76 -11.76
CA TYR A 422 0.55 11.03 -13.01
C TYR A 422 1.32 11.85 -14.05
N GLY A 423 2.12 11.17 -14.88
CA GLY A 423 2.79 11.78 -16.02
C GLY A 423 4.18 12.35 -15.78
N GLU A 424 4.71 12.27 -14.56
CA GLU A 424 6.11 12.57 -14.25
C GLU A 424 6.76 11.48 -13.39
N PRO A 425 8.07 11.24 -13.53
CA PRO A 425 8.78 10.28 -12.68
C PRO A 425 8.71 10.68 -11.20
N TYR A 426 8.39 9.69 -10.33
CA TYR A 426 8.23 9.91 -8.89
C TYR A 426 7.18 10.98 -8.54
N GLY A 427 6.14 11.13 -9.36
CA GLY A 427 5.11 12.16 -9.18
C GLY A 427 4.28 12.01 -7.90
N ASP A 428 4.27 10.83 -7.31
CA ASP A 428 3.58 10.47 -6.07
C ASP A 428 3.99 11.33 -4.85
N PHE A 429 5.20 11.95 -4.85
CA PHE A 429 5.59 12.91 -3.81
C PHE A 429 4.57 14.06 -3.66
N ARG A 430 3.81 14.36 -4.72
CA ARG A 430 2.83 15.46 -4.73
C ARG A 430 1.66 15.20 -3.80
N CYS A 431 1.21 13.96 -3.66
CA CYS A 431 0.18 13.59 -2.67
C CYS A 431 0.78 13.24 -1.29
N ARG A 432 2.13 13.12 -1.18
CA ARG A 432 2.86 12.75 0.03
C ARG A 432 3.57 13.95 0.67
N GLN A 433 2.91 15.11 0.70
CA GLN A 433 3.43 16.32 1.33
C GLN A 433 3.50 16.16 2.85
N PRO A 434 4.47 16.80 3.55
CA PRO A 434 4.52 16.77 5.00
C PRO A 434 3.30 17.44 5.64
N MET A 435 2.83 16.85 6.76
CA MET A 435 1.69 17.36 7.51
C MET A 435 2.12 18.51 8.41
N TYR A 436 1.48 19.67 8.24
CA TYR A 436 1.60 20.77 9.16
C TYR A 436 0.31 20.89 9.97
N PHE A 437 0.37 20.60 11.27
CA PHE A 437 -0.78 20.65 12.18
C PHE A 437 -1.23 22.08 12.41
N THR A 438 -1.78 22.71 11.39
CA THR A 438 -2.42 24.01 11.49
C THR A 438 -3.80 23.85 12.12
N ASN A 439 -4.31 24.86 12.85
CA ASN A 439 -5.58 24.76 13.59
C ASN A 439 -6.73 24.31 12.67
N CYS A 440 -7.07 23.08 12.76
CA CYS A 440 -7.95 22.35 11.86
C CYS A 440 -9.40 22.83 11.92
N TRP A 441 -9.98 23.20 10.80
CA TRP A 441 -11.39 23.54 10.61
C TRP A 441 -12.36 22.37 10.87
N ILE A 442 -11.85 21.17 10.96
CA ILE A 442 -12.62 19.89 11.04
C ILE A 442 -13.39 19.73 12.34
N ASN A 443 -12.98 20.39 13.41
CA ASN A 443 -13.77 20.39 14.64
C ASN A 443 -15.23 20.84 14.43
N GLN A 444 -15.54 21.46 13.30
CA GLN A 444 -16.91 21.89 12.96
C GLN A 444 -17.67 20.91 12.06
N LEU A 445 -17.00 20.17 11.17
CA LEU A 445 -17.65 19.23 10.22
C LEU A 445 -17.98 17.87 10.83
N PHE A 446 -17.15 17.36 11.73
CA PHE A 446 -17.31 16.00 12.28
C PHE A 446 -17.93 15.93 13.68
N LYS A 447 -18.21 17.07 14.32
CA LYS A 447 -18.93 17.11 15.60
C LYS A 447 -20.44 16.91 15.46
N ASN A 448 -20.99 17.00 14.26
CA ASN A 448 -22.44 16.94 14.00
C ASN A 448 -22.92 15.68 13.28
N ASN A 449 -22.07 14.65 13.12
CA ASN A 449 -22.47 13.36 12.54
C ASN A 449 -22.13 12.18 13.46
#